data_ce98510098dc8fd69a074b3313e81a98
#
_entry.id   ce98510098dc8fd69a074b3313e81a98
#
_cell.length_a   1.000
_cell.length_b   1.000
_cell.length_c   1.000
_cell.angle_alpha   90.00
_cell.angle_beta   90.00
_cell.angle_gamma   90.00
#
_symmetry.space_group_name_H-M   'P 1'
#
loop_
_entity.id
_entity.type
_entity.pdbx_description
1 polymer ?
#
loop_
_entity_poly.entity_id
_entity_poly.type
_entity_poly.pdbx_seq_one_letter_code
_entity_poly.pdbx_strand_id
1 'polypeptide(L)'
;MSTATHDKVFISFQNNEEARPIIEAIIDDNPLAVVTEMPAMIKIDVPQRLVVRRATIEQKLGRPFDLQSIHINLISLSGNIDESEDEFILAWGRPASRA
;
A
#
# COMPACT_ATOMS: atom_id res chain seq x y z
N MET A 1 -4.92 24.51 5.98
CA MET A 1 -4.14 24.32 6.08
C MET A 1 -3.60 23.18 6.68
N SER A 2 -3.52 23.01 7.78
CA SER A 2 -2.90 21.90 8.35
C SER A 2 -3.59 20.62 8.07
N THR A 3 -4.70 20.68 7.48
CA THR A 3 -5.39 19.46 7.22
C THR A 3 -4.64 18.55 6.28
N ALA A 4 -3.68 19.08 5.59
CA ALA A 4 -2.95 18.25 4.65
C ALA A 4 -2.30 17.05 5.30
N THR A 5 -1.88 17.18 6.54
CA THR A 5 -1.20 16.06 7.17
C THR A 5 -2.13 14.92 7.49
N HIS A 6 -3.41 15.18 7.61
CA HIS A 6 -4.36 14.13 7.93
C HIS A 6 -4.79 13.36 6.71
N ASP A 7 -4.44 13.83 5.53
CA ASP A 7 -4.86 13.16 4.33
C ASP A 7 -3.84 12.16 3.84
N LYS A 8 -2.68 12.11 4.48
CA LYS A 8 -1.64 11.22 4.02
C LYS A 8 -1.75 9.86 4.69
N VAL A 9 -1.60 8.81 3.92
CA VAL A 9 -1.54 7.46 4.45
C VAL A 9 -0.19 6.87 4.11
N PHE A 10 0.22 5.83 4.82
CA PHE A 10 1.47 5.18 4.47
C PHE A 10 1.40 3.69 4.76
N ILE A 11 2.28 2.96 4.13
CA ILE A 11 2.45 1.55 4.38
C ILE A 11 3.95 1.29 4.30
N SER A 12 4.47 0.44 5.18
CA SER A 12 5.88 0.10 5.12
C SER A 12 6.06 -1.41 5.17
N PHE A 13 7.05 -1.87 4.43
CA PHE A 13 7.36 -3.28 4.30
C PHE A 13 8.81 -3.53 4.61
N GLN A 14 9.13 -4.78 4.95
CA GLN A 14 10.53 -5.16 5.09
C GLN A 14 11.23 -5.01 3.74
N ASN A 15 12.46 -4.56 3.80
CA ASN A 15 13.24 -4.35 2.58
C ASN A 15 13.92 -5.66 2.21
N ASN A 16 13.19 -6.55 1.54
CA ASN A 16 13.71 -7.83 1.11
C ASN A 16 13.16 -8.17 -0.28
N GLU A 17 13.65 -9.24 -0.83
CA GLU A 17 13.28 -9.60 -2.20
C GLU A 17 11.84 -10.07 -2.30
N GLU A 18 11.33 -10.67 -1.25
CA GLU A 18 9.95 -11.14 -1.28
C GLU A 18 8.96 -9.98 -1.34
N ALA A 19 9.28 -8.88 -0.70
CA ALA A 19 8.41 -7.72 -0.69
C ALA A 19 8.55 -6.85 -1.93
N ARG A 20 9.65 -7.01 -2.68
CA ARG A 20 9.91 -6.12 -3.80
C ARG A 20 8.80 -6.06 -4.85
N PRO A 21 8.26 -7.17 -5.33
CA PRO A 21 7.18 -7.07 -6.32
C PRO A 21 5.95 -6.36 -5.78
N ILE A 22 5.69 -6.54 -4.48
CA ILE A 22 4.55 -5.88 -3.85
C ILE A 22 4.78 -4.38 -3.85
N ILE A 23 5.97 -3.96 -3.47
CA ILE A 23 6.32 -2.55 -3.40
C ILE A 23 6.25 -1.92 -4.80
N GLU A 24 6.78 -2.61 -5.81
CA GLU A 24 6.76 -2.10 -7.17
C GLU A 24 5.34 -1.96 -7.69
N ALA A 25 4.48 -2.92 -7.36
CA ALA A 25 3.09 -2.86 -7.78
C ALA A 25 2.38 -1.66 -7.14
N ILE A 26 2.66 -1.40 -5.87
CA ILE A 26 2.06 -0.27 -5.19
C ILE A 26 2.50 1.05 -5.84
N ILE A 27 3.76 1.16 -6.18
CA ILE A 27 4.27 2.37 -6.82
C ILE A 27 3.59 2.57 -8.17
N ASP A 28 3.41 1.48 -8.93
CA ASP A 28 2.77 1.59 -10.24
C ASP A 28 1.32 2.06 -10.13
N ASP A 29 0.61 1.62 -9.10
CA ASP A 29 -0.81 1.93 -8.97
C ASP A 29 -1.06 3.24 -8.23
N ASN A 30 -0.03 3.85 -7.69
CA ASN A 30 -0.18 5.08 -6.91
C ASN A 30 0.82 6.12 -7.38
N PRO A 31 0.49 6.84 -8.45
CA PRO A 31 1.46 7.76 -9.06
C PRO A 31 1.94 8.88 -8.15
N LEU A 32 1.21 9.16 -7.08
CA LEU A 32 1.64 10.18 -6.15
C LEU A 32 2.43 9.62 -4.98
N ALA A 33 2.81 8.35 -5.02
CA ALA A 33 3.54 7.73 -3.94
C ALA A 33 4.93 8.32 -3.77
N VAL A 34 5.30 8.55 -2.51
CA VAL A 34 6.64 8.99 -2.17
C VAL A 34 7.29 7.85 -1.40
N VAL A 35 8.39 7.36 -1.91
CA VAL A 35 9.05 6.18 -1.35
C VAL A 35 10.27 6.59 -0.57
N THR A 36 10.38 6.12 0.67
CA THR A 36 11.55 6.34 1.49
C THR A 36 12.19 5.00 1.76
N GLU A 37 13.39 4.82 1.27
CA GLU A 37 14.09 3.55 1.41
C GLU A 37 15.09 3.61 2.55
N MET A 38 14.98 2.66 3.46
CA MET A 38 15.90 2.55 4.58
C MET A 38 16.48 1.14 4.56
N PRO A 39 17.58 0.89 5.25
CA PRO A 39 18.21 -0.43 5.16
C PRO A 39 17.28 -1.58 5.50
N ALA A 40 16.44 -1.41 6.51
CA ALA A 40 15.60 -2.52 6.95
C ALA A 40 14.17 -2.43 6.46
N MET A 41 13.75 -1.30 5.91
CA MET A 41 12.37 -1.18 5.47
C MET A 41 12.21 -0.15 4.38
N ILE A 42 11.09 -0.24 3.67
CA ILE A 42 10.73 0.73 2.66
C ILE A 42 9.38 1.28 3.05
N LYS A 43 9.26 2.58 3.11
CA LYS A 43 8.02 3.25 3.47
C LYS A 43 7.45 3.96 2.25
N ILE A 44 6.16 3.79 2.03
CA ILE A 44 5.47 4.41 0.91
C ILE A 44 4.39 5.31 1.45
N ASP A 45 4.50 6.60 1.17
CA ASP A 45 3.51 7.59 1.58
C ASP A 45 2.70 8.03 0.38
N VAL A 46 1.39 8.10 0.52
CA VAL A 46 0.52 8.53 -0.58
C VAL A 46 -0.50 9.52 -0.01
N PRO A 47 -0.74 10.65 -0.67
CA PRO A 47 -1.78 11.55 -0.19
C PRO A 47 -3.15 10.91 -0.37
N GLN A 48 -3.95 11.05 0.65
CA GLN A 48 -5.36 10.69 0.66
C GLN A 48 -5.69 9.21 0.60
N ARG A 49 -5.16 8.49 -0.34
CA ARG A 49 -5.59 7.12 -0.53
C ARG A 49 -4.50 6.31 -1.20
N LEU A 50 -4.26 5.13 -0.67
CA LEU A 50 -3.28 4.22 -1.22
C LEU A 50 -3.99 2.94 -1.61
N VAL A 51 -3.77 2.46 -2.82
CA VAL A 51 -4.43 1.27 -3.33
C VAL A 51 -3.41 0.20 -3.66
N VAL A 52 -3.60 -1.00 -3.12
CA VAL A 52 -2.77 -2.15 -3.44
C VAL A 52 -3.64 -3.11 -4.22
N ARG A 53 -3.26 -3.43 -5.44
CA ARG A 53 -4.07 -4.30 -6.29
C ARG A 53 -3.41 -5.64 -6.50
N ARG A 54 -4.18 -6.69 -6.27
CA ARG A 54 -3.66 -8.04 -6.47
C ARG A 54 -3.22 -8.26 -7.91
N ALA A 55 -3.99 -7.76 -8.87
CA ALA A 55 -3.67 -7.98 -10.27
C ALA A 55 -2.31 -7.40 -10.65
N THR A 56 -1.97 -6.24 -10.10
CA THR A 56 -0.69 -5.62 -10.41
C THR A 56 0.45 -6.43 -9.79
N ILE A 57 0.25 -6.92 -8.58
CA ILE A 57 1.26 -7.74 -7.93
C ILE A 57 1.47 -9.02 -8.75
N GLU A 58 0.39 -9.61 -9.24
CA GLU A 58 0.51 -10.83 -10.02
C GLU A 58 1.27 -10.58 -11.32
N GLN A 59 1.11 -9.41 -11.92
CA GLN A 59 1.87 -9.08 -13.09
C GLN A 59 3.36 -9.02 -12.80
N LYS A 60 3.71 -8.46 -11.65
CA LYS A 60 5.12 -8.35 -11.28
C LYS A 60 5.71 -9.71 -10.92
N LEU A 61 4.90 -10.58 -10.31
CA LEU A 61 5.37 -11.90 -9.91
C LEU A 61 5.35 -12.90 -11.03
N GLY A 62 4.45 -12.76 -11.99
CA GLY A 62 4.27 -13.74 -13.03
C GLY A 62 3.51 -14.97 -12.54
N ARG A 63 2.76 -14.86 -11.45
CA ARG A 63 2.01 -15.97 -10.91
C ARG A 63 0.92 -15.48 -9.98
N PRO A 64 -0.04 -16.34 -9.63
CA PRO A 64 -1.11 -15.94 -8.73
C PRO A 64 -0.58 -15.51 -7.35
N PHE A 65 -1.28 -14.60 -6.73
CA PHE A 65 -0.87 -14.06 -5.45
C PHE A 65 -2.09 -13.90 -4.54
N ASP A 66 -1.95 -14.33 -3.28
CA ASP A 66 -2.99 -14.14 -2.28
C ASP A 66 -2.73 -12.80 -1.62
N LEU A 67 -3.64 -11.85 -1.79
CA LEU A 67 -3.42 -10.49 -1.32
C LEU A 67 -3.18 -10.43 0.18
N GLN A 68 -3.73 -11.36 0.95
CA GLN A 68 -3.48 -11.35 2.37
C GLN A 68 -2.02 -11.62 2.71
N SER A 69 -1.27 -12.16 1.77
CA SER A 69 0.14 -12.43 2.00
C SER A 69 0.96 -11.15 2.16
N ILE A 70 0.40 -9.99 1.82
CA ILE A 70 1.15 -8.75 2.03
C ILE A 70 1.46 -8.56 3.50
N HIS A 71 0.65 -9.12 4.40
CA HIS A 71 0.87 -8.95 5.83
C HIS A 71 2.14 -9.63 6.32
N ILE A 72 2.67 -10.57 5.57
CA ILE A 72 3.87 -11.29 5.99
C ILE A 72 5.07 -10.36 6.13
N ASN A 73 5.21 -9.41 5.19
CA ASN A 73 6.33 -8.49 5.22
C ASN A 73 5.93 -7.08 5.64
N LEU A 74 4.69 -6.90 6.05
CA LEU A 74 4.19 -5.60 6.46
C LEU A 74 4.75 -5.24 7.83
N ILE A 75 5.28 -4.04 7.95
CA ILE A 75 5.81 -3.55 9.22
C ILE A 75 4.79 -2.66 9.89
N SER A 76 4.29 -1.65 9.18
CA SER A 76 3.33 -0.72 9.76
C SER A 76 2.55 -0.03 8.67
N LEU A 77 1.45 0.57 9.06
CA LEU A 77 0.64 1.33 8.14
C LEU A 77 -0.13 2.39 8.91
N SER A 78 -0.66 3.35 8.17
CA SER A 78 -1.46 4.42 8.76
C SER A 78 -2.61 4.70 7.81
N GLY A 79 -3.82 4.68 8.35
CA GLY A 79 -5.04 4.86 7.59
C GLY A 79 -6.03 3.78 7.95
N ASN A 80 -7.25 3.94 7.50
CA ASN A 80 -8.26 2.92 7.70
C ASN A 80 -8.15 1.89 6.58
N ILE A 81 -8.25 0.63 6.94
CA ILE A 81 -8.08 -0.47 6.00
C ILE A 81 -9.42 -0.87 5.42
N ASP A 82 -9.47 -1.02 4.10
CA ASP A 82 -10.61 -1.58 3.42
C ASP A 82 -10.06 -2.68 2.53
N GLU A 83 -10.27 -3.92 2.91
CA GLU A 83 -9.61 -5.05 2.27
C GLU A 83 -10.61 -5.99 1.63
N SER A 84 -10.36 -6.38 0.38
CA SER A 84 -11.14 -7.39 -0.30
C SER A 84 -10.17 -8.39 -0.90
N GLU A 85 -10.68 -9.30 -1.71
CA GLU A 85 -9.81 -10.28 -2.36
C GLU A 85 -8.93 -9.64 -3.41
N ASP A 86 -9.39 -8.56 -4.00
CA ASP A 86 -8.71 -7.94 -5.12
C ASP A 86 -7.92 -6.69 -4.77
N GLU A 87 -8.31 -6.00 -3.72
CA GLU A 87 -7.69 -4.73 -3.37
C GLU A 87 -7.55 -4.56 -1.88
N PHE A 88 -6.50 -3.85 -1.50
CA PHE A 88 -6.26 -3.45 -0.12
C PHE A 88 -6.11 -1.94 -0.19
N ILE A 89 -6.98 -1.22 0.49
CA ILE A 89 -7.02 0.24 0.39
C ILE A 89 -6.79 0.86 1.75
N LEU A 90 -5.95 1.89 1.80
CA LEU A 90 -5.77 2.69 2.99
C LEU A 90 -6.27 4.09 2.71
N ALA A 91 -7.08 4.63 3.59
CA ALA A 91 -7.56 6.00 3.45
C ALA A 91 -8.05 6.47 4.81
N TRP A 92 -7.94 7.75 5.06
CA TRP A 92 -8.54 8.32 6.24
C TRP A 92 -10.00 8.62 5.94
N GLY A 93 -10.75 8.83 6.97
CA GLY A 93 -12.15 9.10 6.81
C GLY A 93 -12.93 7.85 6.62
N ARG A 94 -14.24 7.99 6.51
CA ARG A 94 -15.01 6.89 6.43
C ARG A 94 -15.32 6.55 5.08
N PRO A 95 -15.50 5.31 4.79
CA PRO A 95 -15.91 4.87 3.50
C PRO A 95 -17.35 5.20 3.34
N ALA A 96 -17.79 6.07 4.13
CA ALA A 96 -19.15 6.39 4.07
C ALA A 96 -19.58 6.93 2.78
N SER A 97 -18.65 7.22 2.00
CA SER A 97 -19.02 7.69 0.73
C SER A 97 -19.95 6.73 0.09
N ARG A 98 -20.00 5.53 0.61
CA ARG A 98 -20.78 4.67 0.08
C ARG A 98 -22.02 4.80 0.69
N ALA A 99 -22.24 5.54 1.51
CA ALA A 99 -23.50 5.61 2.18
C ALA A 99 -24.60 5.91 1.21
#